data_1173be85ae51e1737475e409e81e5391
#
_entry.id   1173be85ae51e1737475e409e81e5391
#
_cell.length_a   1.000
_cell.length_b   1.000
_cell.length_c   1.000
_cell.angle_alpha   90.00
_cell.angle_beta   90.00
_cell.angle_gamma   90.00
#
_symmetry.space_group_name_H-M   'P 1'
#
loop_
_entity.id
_entity.type
_entity.pdbx_description
1 polymer ?
#
loop_
_entity_poly.entity_id
_entity_poly.type
_entity_poly.pdbx_seq_one_letter_code
_entity_poly.pdbx_strand_id
1 'polypeptide(L)' 'MNVFPITIKIYAADEQEAQRAQQAMGQFVNDMGALGIAVTGNKIAEAMPRWNKNPLVKNQIINHFKNK' A
#
# COMPACT_ATOMS: atom_id res chain seq x y z
N MET A 1 3.28 -5.19 19.86
CA MET A 1 3.46 -4.08 18.91
C MET A 1 2.33 -3.08 19.05
N ASN A 2 2.64 -1.82 18.93
CA ASN A 2 1.63 -0.77 18.99
C ASN A 2 1.11 -0.46 17.58
N VAL A 3 -0.13 0.02 17.54
CA VAL A 3 -0.75 0.44 16.29
C VAL A 3 -0.53 1.95 16.13
N PHE A 4 0.05 2.35 15.01
CA PHE A 4 0.27 3.76 14.70
C PHE A 4 -0.46 4.13 13.42
N PRO A 5 -1.35 5.12 13.45
CA PRO A 5 -1.92 5.66 12.22
C PRO A 5 -0.84 6.45 11.47
N ILE A 6 -0.79 6.26 10.16
CA ILE A 6 0.11 7.05 9.31
C ILE A 6 -0.75 7.78 8.29
N THR A 7 -0.25 8.93 7.84
CA THR A 7 -0.95 9.75 6.86
C THR A 7 -0.07 9.91 5.63
N ILE A 8 -0.62 9.55 4.49
CA ILE A 8 0.00 9.79 3.19
C ILE A 8 -0.99 10.52 2.30
N LYS A 9 -0.48 11.28 1.36
CA LYS A 9 -1.32 12.00 0.40
C LYS A 9 -1.33 11.26 -0.91
N ILE A 10 -2.52 11.10 -1.49
CA ILE A 10 -2.71 10.47 -2.79
C ILE A 10 -3.52 11.40 -3.70
N TYR A 11 -3.45 11.15 -4.98
CA TYR A 11 -4.30 11.84 -5.95
C TYR A 11 -5.62 11.10 -6.06
N ALA A 12 -6.73 11.84 -5.97
CA ALA A 12 -8.06 11.28 -6.08
C ALA A 12 -8.99 12.33 -6.71
N ALA A 13 -9.97 11.86 -7.46
CA ALA A 13 -10.93 12.76 -8.10
C ALA A 13 -11.93 13.35 -7.08
N ASP A 14 -12.25 12.58 -6.04
CA ASP A 14 -13.16 12.99 -4.97
C ASP A 14 -12.87 12.21 -3.69
N GLU A 15 -13.61 12.55 -2.63
CA GLU A 15 -13.45 11.89 -1.33
C GLU A 15 -13.82 10.41 -1.38
N GLN A 16 -14.79 10.03 -2.19
CA GLN A 16 -15.20 8.63 -2.28
C GLN A 16 -14.07 7.75 -2.83
N GLU A 17 -13.36 8.25 -3.84
CA GLU A 17 -12.20 7.56 -4.39
C GLU A 17 -11.11 7.41 -3.33
N ALA A 18 -10.83 8.49 -2.59
CA ALA A 18 -9.84 8.45 -1.51
C ALA A 18 -10.23 7.46 -0.41
N GLN A 19 -11.51 7.41 -0.05
CA GLN A 19 -12.01 6.47 0.95
C GLN A 19 -11.89 5.03 0.49
N ARG A 20 -12.15 4.75 -0.79
CA ARG A 20 -11.99 3.39 -1.34
C ARG A 20 -10.53 2.94 -1.28
N ALA A 21 -9.59 3.84 -1.56
CA ALA A 21 -8.17 3.54 -1.43
C ALA A 21 -7.79 3.24 0.02
N GLN A 22 -8.30 4.04 0.96
CA GLN A 22 -8.06 3.82 2.38
C GLN A 22 -8.61 2.49 2.85
N GLN A 23 -9.84 2.15 2.43
CA GLN A 23 -10.47 0.88 2.79
C GLN A 23 -9.70 -0.31 2.22
N ALA A 24 -9.23 -0.20 0.98
CA ALA A 24 -8.46 -1.27 0.36
C ALA A 24 -7.15 -1.52 1.11
N MET A 25 -6.46 -0.46 1.52
CA MET A 25 -5.23 -0.58 2.31
C MET A 25 -5.49 -1.22 3.67
N GLY A 26 -6.56 -0.77 4.36
CA GLY A 26 -6.96 -1.35 5.64
C GLY A 26 -7.34 -2.81 5.52
N GLN A 27 -8.05 -3.16 4.45
CA GLN A 27 -8.42 -4.55 4.15
C GLN A 27 -7.18 -5.41 3.95
N PHE A 28 -6.19 -4.91 3.23
CA PHE A 28 -4.93 -5.62 3.02
C PHE A 28 -4.25 -5.94 4.36
N VAL A 29 -4.17 -4.94 5.25
CA VAL A 29 -3.55 -5.13 6.57
C VAL A 29 -4.33 -6.17 7.38
N ASN A 30 -5.67 -6.09 7.35
CA ASN A 30 -6.53 -7.03 8.08
C ASN A 30 -6.43 -8.45 7.51
N ASP A 31 -6.39 -8.59 6.19
CA ASP A 31 -6.28 -9.89 5.54
C ASP A 31 -4.95 -10.56 5.86
N MET A 32 -3.87 -9.79 5.88
CA MET A 32 -2.56 -10.29 6.30
C MET A 32 -2.60 -10.75 7.75
N GLY A 33 -3.23 -9.97 8.63
CA GLY A 33 -3.40 -10.32 10.03
C GLY A 33 -4.16 -11.63 10.21
N ALA A 34 -5.18 -11.88 9.39
CA ALA A 34 -5.94 -13.14 9.44
C ALA A 34 -5.08 -14.34 9.07
N LEU A 35 -4.03 -14.15 8.29
CA LEU A 35 -3.05 -15.19 7.94
C LEU A 35 -1.91 -15.28 8.97
N GLY A 36 -1.98 -14.52 10.05
CA GLY A 36 -0.92 -14.49 11.06
C GLY A 36 0.28 -13.64 10.66
N ILE A 37 0.13 -12.78 9.65
CA ILE A 37 1.21 -11.92 9.14
C ILE A 37 0.97 -10.48 9.58
N ALA A 38 1.92 -9.92 10.33
CA ALA A 38 1.85 -8.52 10.74
C ALA A 38 2.47 -7.64 9.67
N VAL A 39 1.71 -6.66 9.18
CA VAL A 39 2.24 -5.65 8.27
C VAL A 39 2.86 -4.55 9.14
N THR A 40 4.16 -4.68 9.38
CA THR A 40 4.88 -3.75 10.25
C THR A 40 5.46 -2.60 9.45
N GLY A 41 5.71 -1.47 10.14
CA GLY A 41 6.36 -0.33 9.52
C GLY A 41 7.74 -0.66 8.96
N ASN A 42 8.51 -1.49 9.67
CA ASN A 42 9.83 -1.92 9.18
C ASN A 42 9.73 -2.72 7.88
N LYS A 43 8.76 -3.63 7.78
CA LYS A 43 8.58 -4.42 6.56
C LYS A 43 8.17 -3.54 5.39
N ILE A 44 7.30 -2.57 5.61
CA ILE A 44 6.91 -1.61 4.56
C ILE A 44 8.13 -0.79 4.15
N ALA A 45 8.89 -0.28 5.11
CA ALA A 45 10.08 0.52 4.82
C ALA A 45 11.16 -0.26 4.07
N GLU A 46 11.23 -1.57 4.27
CA GLU A 46 12.14 -2.45 3.52
C GLU A 46 11.61 -2.78 2.12
N ALA A 47 10.32 -3.09 2.03
CA ALA A 47 9.72 -3.60 0.79
C ALA A 47 9.61 -2.51 -0.28
N MET A 48 9.14 -1.33 0.08
CA MET A 48 8.90 -0.26 -0.88
C MET A 48 10.14 0.15 -1.67
N PRO A 49 11.29 0.40 -1.02
CA PRO A 49 12.51 0.72 -1.78
C PRO A 49 12.98 -0.43 -2.67
N ARG A 50 12.83 -1.68 -2.22
CA ARG A 50 13.21 -2.85 -3.03
C ARG A 50 12.35 -2.95 -4.29
N TRP A 51 11.04 -2.78 -4.14
CA TRP A 51 10.11 -2.80 -5.28
C TRP A 51 10.41 -1.66 -6.24
N ASN A 52 10.73 -0.48 -5.70
CA ASN A 52 11.07 0.67 -6.53
C ASN A 52 12.37 0.47 -7.33
N LYS A 53 13.31 -0.32 -6.81
CA LYS A 53 14.60 -0.60 -7.46
C LYS A 53 14.55 -1.83 -8.37
N ASN A 54 13.55 -2.69 -8.23
CA ASN A 54 13.42 -3.90 -9.04
C ASN A 54 12.75 -3.54 -10.38
N PRO A 55 13.43 -3.67 -11.52
CA PRO A 55 12.86 -3.23 -12.79
C PRO A 55 11.56 -3.94 -13.17
N LEU A 56 11.44 -5.25 -12.87
CA LEU A 56 10.24 -6.01 -13.20
C LEU A 56 9.05 -5.55 -12.36
N VAL A 57 9.24 -5.46 -11.05
CA VAL A 57 8.17 -5.01 -10.14
C VAL A 57 7.82 -3.56 -10.42
N LYS A 58 8.82 -2.70 -10.58
CA LYS A 58 8.60 -1.29 -10.87
C LYS A 58 7.80 -1.08 -12.15
N ASN A 59 8.13 -1.83 -13.20
CA ASN A 59 7.42 -1.73 -14.48
C ASN A 59 5.97 -2.17 -14.35
N GLN A 60 5.70 -3.21 -13.59
CA GLN A 60 4.33 -3.66 -13.33
C GLN A 60 3.52 -2.59 -12.58
N ILE A 61 4.14 -1.96 -11.57
CA ILE A 61 3.50 -0.89 -10.82
C ILE A 61 3.22 0.31 -11.73
N ILE A 62 4.22 0.74 -12.51
CA ILE A 62 4.07 1.86 -13.43
C ILE A 62 2.95 1.60 -14.42
N ASN A 63 2.92 0.41 -15.01
CA ASN A 63 1.89 0.05 -15.98
C ASN A 63 0.50 0.08 -15.36
N HIS A 64 0.37 -0.42 -14.14
CA HIS A 64 -0.91 -0.40 -13.44
C HIS A 64 -1.41 1.02 -13.19
N PHE A 65 -0.52 1.91 -12.73
CA PHE A 65 -0.91 3.30 -12.43
C PHE A 65 -1.05 4.17 -13.67
N LYS A 66 -0.41 3.81 -14.77
CA LYS A 66 -0.48 4.51 -16.04
C LYS A 66 -1.78 4.22 -16.80
N ASN A 67 -2.24 2.97 -16.75
CA ASN A 67 -3.43 2.50 -17.43
C ASN A 67 -4.64 2.72 -16.56
N LYS A 68 -5.42 3.69 -16.91
CA LYS A 68 -6.68 3.92 -16.22
C LYS A 68 -7.81 3.19 -16.89
#